data_eedb9caa3003b1aca03f67932f9cc327
#
_entry.id   eedb9caa3003b1aca03f67932f9cc327
#
_cell.length_a   1.000
_cell.length_b   1.000
_cell.length_c   1.000
_cell.angle_alpha   90.00
_cell.angle_beta   90.00
_cell.angle_gamma   90.00
#
_symmetry.space_group_name_H-M   'P 1'
#
loop_
_entity.id
_entity.type
_entity.pdbx_description
1 polymer ?
#
loop_
_entity_poly.entity_id
_entity_poly.type
_entity_poly.pdbx_seq_one_letter_code
_entity_poly.pdbx_strand_id
1 'polypeptide(L)'
;MTHFEFYFDISSPWTYLAFSRVEGVAERCGVDIDWKPVLVGGVFNAVNETVYEQRANPHPVKVRYYVKDLQDWARFCGIEIGAPPVFPVRAVNLMRAALVALDAGCLPAFSRTAFHAYWGELRDVSQPEELAEICVRVGLDPAETVEKIAGDEIKSRLRAN
;
A
#
# COMPACT_ATOMS: atom_id res chain seq x y z
N MET A 1 -10.52 10.40 22.19
CA MET A 1 -10.95 9.12 21.59
C MET A 1 -9.75 8.19 21.53
N THR A 2 -9.97 6.90 21.67
CA THR A 2 -8.89 5.91 21.52
C THR A 2 -8.59 5.75 20.03
N HIS A 3 -7.34 5.80 19.65
CA HIS A 3 -6.88 5.58 18.27
C HIS A 3 -5.77 4.54 18.24
N PHE A 4 -5.54 3.92 17.08
CA PHE A 4 -4.41 3.05 16.83
C PHE A 4 -3.74 3.43 15.50
N GLU A 5 -2.43 3.22 15.43
CA GLU A 5 -1.65 3.47 14.23
C GLU A 5 -1.73 2.28 13.29
N PHE A 6 -2.05 2.54 12.03
CA PHE A 6 -2.05 1.52 10.98
C PHE A 6 -0.98 1.82 9.94
N TYR A 7 0.13 1.09 10.05
CA TYR A 7 1.25 1.19 9.13
C TYR A 7 0.99 0.34 7.88
N PHE A 8 1.12 0.92 6.69
CA PHE A 8 0.83 0.22 5.45
C PHE A 8 1.72 0.64 4.28
N ASP A 9 1.92 -0.31 3.35
CA ASP A 9 2.58 -0.08 2.06
C ASP A 9 1.77 -0.80 0.96
N ILE A 10 1.42 -0.07 -0.10
CA ILE A 10 0.62 -0.59 -1.23
C ILE A 10 1.35 -1.73 -1.96
N SER A 11 2.68 -1.80 -1.88
CA SER A 11 3.47 -2.90 -2.45
C SER A 11 3.31 -4.24 -1.72
N SER A 12 2.60 -4.29 -0.58
CA SER A 12 2.41 -5.51 0.21
C SER A 12 1.01 -6.12 0.04
N PRO A 13 0.88 -7.36 -0.47
CA PRO A 13 -0.42 -8.01 -0.60
C PRO A 13 -1.05 -8.33 0.77
N TRP A 14 -0.23 -8.64 1.78
CA TRP A 14 -0.70 -8.87 3.14
C TRP A 14 -1.28 -7.60 3.77
N THR A 15 -0.68 -6.46 3.45
CA THR A 15 -1.21 -5.16 3.87
C THR A 15 -2.52 -4.85 3.15
N TYR A 16 -2.67 -5.23 1.88
CA TYR A 16 -3.95 -5.09 1.17
C TYR A 16 -5.09 -5.87 1.84
N LEU A 17 -4.82 -7.12 2.24
CA LEU A 17 -5.78 -7.93 3.03
C LEU A 17 -6.18 -7.22 4.33
N ALA A 18 -5.22 -6.73 5.10
CA ALA A 18 -5.47 -6.01 6.35
C ALA A 18 -6.24 -4.70 6.10
N PHE A 19 -5.83 -3.94 5.07
CA PHE A 19 -6.45 -2.67 4.69
C PHE A 19 -7.92 -2.84 4.29
N SER A 20 -8.26 -3.92 3.59
CA SER A 20 -9.65 -4.20 3.18
C SER A 20 -10.61 -4.40 4.35
N ARG A 21 -10.10 -4.62 5.56
CA ARG A 21 -10.89 -4.97 6.75
C ARG A 21 -10.78 -3.97 7.90
N VAL A 22 -9.69 -3.20 7.94
CA VAL A 22 -9.33 -2.40 9.12
C VAL A 22 -10.37 -1.34 9.48
N GLU A 23 -10.98 -0.68 8.49
CA GLU A 23 -12.02 0.35 8.73
C GLU A 23 -13.24 -0.27 9.43
N GLY A 24 -13.75 -1.41 8.92
CA GLY A 24 -14.88 -2.08 9.55
C GLY A 24 -14.56 -2.66 10.94
N VAL A 25 -13.28 -2.97 11.23
CA VAL A 25 -12.86 -3.36 12.59
C VAL A 25 -12.85 -2.14 13.50
N ALA A 26 -12.26 -1.04 13.07
CA ALA A 26 -12.17 0.21 13.82
C ALA A 26 -13.58 0.73 14.18
N GLU A 27 -14.49 0.74 13.21
CA GLU A 27 -15.88 1.16 13.41
C GLU A 27 -16.58 0.32 14.50
N ARG A 28 -16.48 -1.02 14.42
CA ARG A 28 -17.08 -1.91 15.42
C ARG A 28 -16.48 -1.74 16.83
N CYS A 29 -15.19 -1.34 16.90
CA CYS A 29 -14.51 -1.10 18.18
C CYS A 29 -14.68 0.33 18.70
N GLY A 30 -15.26 1.24 17.90
CA GLY A 30 -15.41 2.66 18.28
C GLY A 30 -14.06 3.38 18.44
N VAL A 31 -13.07 3.05 17.58
CA VAL A 31 -11.71 3.62 17.61
C VAL A 31 -11.38 4.27 16.28
N ASP A 32 -10.57 5.31 16.32
CA ASP A 32 -10.08 5.99 15.11
C ASP A 32 -8.78 5.35 14.61
N ILE A 33 -8.54 5.45 13.29
CA ILE A 33 -7.32 4.96 12.64
C ILE A 33 -6.39 6.14 12.40
N ASP A 34 -5.19 6.09 12.95
CA ASP A 34 -4.08 6.96 12.57
C ASP A 34 -3.30 6.29 11.44
N TRP A 35 -3.51 6.78 10.22
CA TRP A 35 -2.94 6.19 9.01
C TRP A 35 -1.48 6.55 8.85
N LYS A 36 -0.62 5.54 8.74
CA LYS A 36 0.83 5.65 8.61
C LYS A 36 1.33 5.01 7.30
N PRO A 37 1.30 5.75 6.18
CA PRO A 37 1.98 5.28 4.98
C PRO A 37 3.48 5.09 5.24
N VAL A 38 4.04 3.94 4.84
CA VAL A 38 5.46 3.60 5.02
C VAL A 38 6.04 3.00 3.75
N LEU A 39 7.37 2.87 3.70
CA LEU A 39 8.07 2.11 2.66
C LEU A 39 8.65 0.84 3.28
N VAL A 40 7.97 -0.29 3.10
CA VAL A 40 8.38 -1.58 3.66
C VAL A 40 9.78 -2.00 3.18
N GLY A 41 10.16 -1.65 1.96
CA GLY A 41 11.52 -1.87 1.46
C GLY A 41 12.58 -1.10 2.26
N GLY A 42 12.27 0.12 2.72
CA GLY A 42 13.13 0.89 3.61
C GLY A 42 13.30 0.21 4.97
N VAL A 43 12.22 -0.33 5.53
CA VAL A 43 12.25 -1.09 6.78
C VAL A 43 13.09 -2.36 6.63
N PHE A 44 12.91 -3.13 5.54
CA PHE A 44 13.72 -4.33 5.29
C PHE A 44 15.21 -4.02 5.17
N ASN A 45 15.57 -2.94 4.47
CA ASN A 45 16.98 -2.52 4.36
C ASN A 45 17.60 -2.14 5.71
N ALA A 46 16.79 -1.62 6.64
CA ALA A 46 17.30 -1.16 7.92
C ALA A 46 17.42 -2.27 8.97
N VAL A 47 16.46 -3.23 8.98
CA VAL A 47 16.34 -4.17 10.11
C VAL A 47 16.13 -5.64 9.73
N ASN A 48 15.95 -5.97 8.46
CA ASN A 48 15.69 -7.34 8.01
C ASN A 48 16.17 -7.64 6.58
N GLU A 49 17.47 -7.57 6.35
CA GLU A 49 18.07 -7.87 5.04
C GLU A 49 17.88 -9.32 4.59
N THR A 50 17.60 -10.26 5.53
CA THR A 50 17.40 -11.69 5.21
C THR A 50 16.18 -11.92 4.29
N VAL A 51 15.26 -10.97 4.19
CA VAL A 51 14.13 -11.01 3.23
C VAL A 51 14.63 -11.13 1.79
N TYR A 52 15.73 -10.46 1.45
CA TYR A 52 16.29 -10.51 0.10
C TYR A 52 16.95 -11.86 -0.21
N GLU A 53 17.63 -12.45 0.76
CA GLU A 53 18.19 -13.80 0.63
C GLU A 53 17.10 -14.86 0.41
N GLN A 54 16.00 -14.76 1.17
CA GLN A 54 14.84 -15.65 1.02
C GLN A 54 14.13 -15.49 -0.33
N ARG A 55 14.11 -14.26 -0.88
CA ARG A 55 13.58 -14.00 -2.23
C ARG A 55 14.49 -14.52 -3.33
N ALA A 56 15.82 -14.42 -3.16
CA ALA A 56 16.80 -14.92 -4.11
C ALA A 56 16.85 -16.45 -4.14
N ASN A 57 16.65 -17.11 -2.98
CA ASN A 57 16.71 -18.56 -2.83
C ASN A 57 15.42 -19.09 -2.16
N PRO A 58 14.28 -19.04 -2.86
CA PRO A 58 13.00 -19.39 -2.28
C PRO A 58 12.86 -20.90 -2.10
N HIS A 59 12.46 -21.33 -0.89
CA HIS A 59 12.16 -22.75 -0.65
C HIS A 59 10.85 -23.16 -1.36
N PRO A 60 10.85 -24.14 -2.27
CA PRO A 60 9.69 -24.43 -3.13
C PRO A 60 8.39 -24.73 -2.36
N VAL A 61 8.49 -25.45 -1.25
CA VAL A 61 7.31 -25.78 -0.42
C VAL A 61 6.72 -24.53 0.24
N LYS A 62 7.60 -23.65 0.75
CA LYS A 62 7.15 -22.38 1.36
C LYS A 62 6.50 -21.46 0.33
N VAL A 63 7.06 -21.36 -0.88
CA VAL A 63 6.46 -20.53 -1.94
C VAL A 63 5.06 -21.04 -2.31
N ARG A 64 4.92 -22.36 -2.52
CA ARG A 64 3.61 -22.94 -2.84
C ARG A 64 2.59 -22.71 -1.74
N TYR A 65 2.99 -22.85 -0.47
CA TYR A 65 2.11 -22.56 0.66
C TYR A 65 1.75 -21.07 0.70
N TYR A 66 2.73 -20.17 0.57
CA TYR A 66 2.53 -18.72 0.57
C TYR A 66 1.50 -18.28 -0.49
N VAL A 67 1.64 -18.78 -1.73
CA VAL A 67 0.71 -18.46 -2.81
C VAL A 67 -0.71 -18.94 -2.49
N LYS A 68 -0.81 -20.19 -2.01
CA LYS A 68 -2.11 -20.75 -1.61
C LYS A 68 -2.75 -19.97 -0.48
N ASP A 69 -2.00 -19.67 0.55
CA ASP A 69 -2.46 -18.96 1.75
C ASP A 69 -2.94 -17.54 1.40
N LEU A 70 -2.18 -16.83 0.58
CA LEU A 70 -2.56 -15.50 0.09
C LEU A 70 -3.89 -15.54 -0.69
N GLN A 71 -4.10 -16.53 -1.56
CA GLN A 71 -5.32 -16.70 -2.32
C GLN A 71 -6.52 -17.10 -1.44
N ASP A 72 -6.29 -17.93 -0.41
CA ASP A 72 -7.34 -18.30 0.55
C ASP A 72 -7.80 -17.08 1.34
N TRP A 73 -6.86 -16.24 1.80
CA TRP A 73 -7.17 -14.99 2.49
C TRP A 73 -7.84 -13.96 1.58
N ALA A 74 -7.41 -13.84 0.32
CA ALA A 74 -8.05 -12.95 -0.65
C ALA A 74 -9.52 -13.30 -0.84
N ARG A 75 -9.84 -14.60 -1.03
CA ARG A 75 -11.23 -15.08 -1.11
C ARG A 75 -12.01 -14.80 0.17
N PHE A 76 -11.41 -15.02 1.33
CA PHE A 76 -12.05 -14.73 2.63
C PHE A 76 -12.35 -13.24 2.79
N CYS A 77 -11.46 -12.37 2.33
CA CYS A 77 -11.63 -10.92 2.38
C CYS A 77 -12.52 -10.36 1.25
N GLY A 78 -12.88 -11.17 0.24
CA GLY A 78 -13.67 -10.74 -0.91
C GLY A 78 -12.92 -9.77 -1.84
N ILE A 79 -11.59 -9.90 -1.93
CA ILE A 79 -10.75 -9.08 -2.82
C ILE A 79 -9.97 -9.96 -3.79
N GLU A 80 -9.56 -9.37 -4.91
CA GLU A 80 -8.72 -10.03 -5.91
C GLU A 80 -7.25 -9.66 -5.68
N ILE A 81 -6.38 -10.70 -5.65
CA ILE A 81 -4.93 -10.54 -5.60
C ILE A 81 -4.30 -11.45 -6.66
N GLY A 82 -3.75 -10.86 -7.70
CA GLY A 82 -3.02 -11.54 -8.75
C GLY A 82 -1.51 -11.41 -8.60
N ALA A 83 -0.78 -11.78 -9.66
CA ALA A 83 0.66 -11.63 -9.77
C ALA A 83 0.97 -10.42 -10.67
N PRO A 84 1.28 -9.24 -10.13
CA PRO A 84 1.54 -8.06 -10.94
C PRO A 84 2.81 -8.24 -11.79
N PRO A 85 2.88 -7.57 -12.97
CA PRO A 85 3.98 -7.75 -13.92
C PRO A 85 5.31 -7.22 -13.38
N VAL A 86 5.27 -6.27 -12.45
CA VAL A 86 6.45 -5.69 -11.78
C VAL A 86 6.32 -5.92 -10.27
N PHE A 87 7.15 -6.81 -9.71
CA PHE A 87 7.22 -7.10 -8.29
C PHE A 87 8.67 -7.32 -7.83
N PRO A 88 9.16 -6.64 -6.79
CA PRO A 88 8.49 -5.55 -6.06
C PRO A 88 8.37 -4.27 -6.89
N VAL A 89 7.27 -3.54 -6.73
CA VAL A 89 7.06 -2.26 -7.38
C VAL A 89 7.74 -1.11 -6.63
N ARG A 90 8.20 -0.11 -7.35
CA ARG A 90 8.71 1.12 -6.76
C ARG A 90 7.55 2.05 -6.34
N ALA A 91 7.01 1.84 -5.14
CA ALA A 91 5.81 2.52 -4.65
C ALA A 91 6.07 3.91 -4.02
N VAL A 92 7.28 4.47 -4.10
CA VAL A 92 7.66 5.71 -3.37
C VAL A 92 6.70 6.87 -3.64
N ASN A 93 6.43 7.17 -4.92
CA ASN A 93 5.55 8.27 -5.30
C ASN A 93 4.10 8.00 -4.88
N LEU A 94 3.66 6.76 -4.98
CA LEU A 94 2.32 6.34 -4.56
C LEU A 94 2.14 6.49 -3.04
N MET A 95 3.15 6.11 -2.24
CA MET A 95 3.10 6.26 -0.78
C MET A 95 3.20 7.73 -0.34
N ARG A 96 3.92 8.57 -1.09
CA ARG A 96 3.89 10.03 -0.89
C ARG A 96 2.52 10.61 -1.23
N ALA A 97 1.90 10.17 -2.32
CA ALA A 97 0.56 10.61 -2.71
C ALA A 97 -0.50 10.15 -1.69
N ALA A 98 -0.30 9.02 -1.01
CA ALA A 98 -1.15 8.61 0.10
C ALA A 98 -1.13 9.65 1.26
N LEU A 99 0.00 10.32 1.54
CA LEU A 99 0.05 11.42 2.49
C LEU A 99 -0.70 12.66 1.99
N VAL A 100 -0.62 12.98 0.70
CA VAL A 100 -1.43 14.06 0.10
C VAL A 100 -2.92 13.74 0.21
N ALA A 101 -3.30 12.49 -0.05
CA ALA A 101 -4.67 12.03 0.11
C ALA A 101 -5.14 12.05 1.58
N LEU A 102 -4.22 11.82 2.54
CA LEU A 102 -4.50 11.96 3.97
C LEU A 102 -4.89 13.41 4.31
N ASP A 103 -4.10 14.36 3.84
CA ASP A 103 -4.35 15.80 4.06
C ASP A 103 -5.65 16.26 3.39
N ALA A 104 -6.01 15.66 2.26
CA ALA A 104 -7.27 15.89 1.56
C ALA A 104 -8.47 15.11 2.14
N GLY A 105 -8.28 14.29 3.17
CA GLY A 105 -9.35 13.49 3.79
C GLY A 105 -9.85 12.31 2.94
N CYS A 106 -9.13 11.91 1.90
CA CYS A 106 -9.54 10.83 0.98
C CYS A 106 -8.57 9.63 0.95
N LEU A 107 -7.64 9.53 1.92
CA LEU A 107 -6.65 8.45 1.98
C LEU A 107 -7.27 7.04 1.87
N PRO A 108 -8.36 6.69 2.57
CA PRO A 108 -8.91 5.34 2.44
C PRO A 108 -9.37 5.01 1.01
N ALA A 109 -10.00 5.96 0.33
CA ALA A 109 -10.42 5.81 -1.07
C ALA A 109 -9.22 5.70 -2.01
N PHE A 110 -8.23 6.59 -1.84
CA PHE A 110 -6.98 6.56 -2.60
C PHE A 110 -6.26 5.21 -2.46
N SER A 111 -6.07 4.76 -1.23
CA SER A 111 -5.33 3.53 -0.98
C SER A 111 -6.07 2.29 -1.48
N ARG A 112 -7.40 2.21 -1.33
CA ARG A 112 -8.20 1.12 -1.94
C ARG A 112 -8.05 1.08 -3.45
N THR A 113 -8.14 2.24 -4.11
CA THR A 113 -7.96 2.35 -5.57
C THR A 113 -6.56 1.90 -5.99
N ALA A 114 -5.53 2.34 -5.29
CA ALA A 114 -4.15 1.99 -5.58
C ALA A 114 -3.83 0.51 -5.34
N PHE A 115 -4.31 -0.08 -4.24
CA PHE A 115 -4.20 -1.51 -4.00
C PHE A 115 -4.89 -2.34 -5.08
N HIS A 116 -6.12 -1.94 -5.46
CA HIS A 116 -6.87 -2.66 -6.50
C HIS A 116 -6.20 -2.54 -7.87
N ALA A 117 -5.73 -1.35 -8.26
CA ALA A 117 -4.98 -1.17 -9.49
C ALA A 117 -3.75 -2.08 -9.57
N TYR A 118 -2.99 -2.19 -8.50
CA TYR A 118 -1.76 -3.00 -8.49
C TYR A 118 -2.03 -4.49 -8.35
N TRP A 119 -2.85 -4.92 -7.37
CA TRP A 119 -3.04 -6.33 -7.05
C TRP A 119 -4.23 -6.98 -7.76
N GLY A 120 -5.29 -6.22 -8.06
CA GLY A 120 -6.48 -6.69 -8.75
C GLY A 120 -6.39 -6.54 -10.26
N GLU A 121 -6.13 -5.31 -10.74
CA GLU A 121 -6.03 -4.99 -12.17
C GLU A 121 -4.65 -5.32 -12.76
N LEU A 122 -3.65 -5.65 -11.94
CA LEU A 122 -2.27 -6.02 -12.31
C LEU A 122 -1.55 -4.91 -13.08
N ARG A 123 -1.80 -3.65 -12.73
CA ARG A 123 -1.20 -2.47 -13.39
C ARG A 123 0.16 -2.15 -12.77
N ASP A 124 1.06 -1.58 -13.56
CA ASP A 124 2.36 -1.09 -13.07
C ASP A 124 2.19 0.31 -12.43
N VAL A 125 1.81 0.35 -11.16
CA VAL A 125 1.57 1.59 -10.41
C VAL A 125 2.82 2.44 -10.13
N SER A 126 3.98 2.04 -10.65
CA SER A 126 5.18 2.88 -10.65
C SER A 126 5.16 3.94 -11.75
N GLN A 127 4.28 3.79 -12.74
CA GLN A 127 4.18 4.71 -13.88
C GLN A 127 3.42 5.98 -13.48
N PRO A 128 3.87 7.15 -13.95
CA PRO A 128 3.21 8.44 -13.64
C PRO A 128 1.74 8.50 -14.05
N GLU A 129 1.38 7.85 -15.17
CA GLU A 129 0.03 7.81 -15.72
C GLU A 129 -0.92 7.08 -14.77
N GLU A 130 -0.45 6.02 -14.12
CA GLU A 130 -1.20 5.25 -13.14
C GLU A 130 -1.51 6.07 -11.89
N LEU A 131 -0.51 6.80 -11.38
CA LEU A 131 -0.71 7.71 -10.27
C LEU A 131 -1.74 8.79 -10.62
N ALA A 132 -1.64 9.38 -11.82
CA ALA A 132 -2.57 10.40 -12.28
C ALA A 132 -4.01 9.86 -12.35
N GLU A 133 -4.21 8.66 -12.89
CA GLU A 133 -5.52 8.02 -12.95
C GLU A 133 -6.10 7.74 -11.57
N ILE A 134 -5.28 7.23 -10.64
CA ILE A 134 -5.70 6.99 -9.26
C ILE A 134 -6.14 8.31 -8.60
N CYS A 135 -5.39 9.39 -8.78
CA CYS A 135 -5.75 10.71 -8.28
C CYS A 135 -7.11 11.16 -8.80
N VAL A 136 -7.33 11.09 -10.13
CA VAL A 136 -8.61 11.49 -10.75
C VAL A 136 -9.78 10.67 -10.17
N ARG A 137 -9.62 9.36 -10.00
CA ARG A 137 -10.68 8.48 -9.48
C ARG A 137 -11.14 8.87 -8.06
N VAL A 138 -10.29 9.56 -7.28
CA VAL A 138 -10.60 9.95 -5.90
C VAL A 138 -10.80 11.47 -5.74
N GLY A 139 -10.82 12.21 -6.84
CA GLY A 139 -11.07 13.65 -6.84
C GLY A 139 -9.85 14.50 -6.47
N LEU A 140 -8.63 13.96 -6.56
CA LEU A 140 -7.40 14.72 -6.42
C LEU A 140 -6.95 15.26 -7.79
N ASP A 141 -6.38 16.47 -7.81
CA ASP A 141 -5.71 17.01 -8.98
C ASP A 141 -4.35 16.33 -9.17
N PRO A 142 -4.09 15.66 -10.32
CA PRO A 142 -2.83 14.96 -10.54
C PRO A 142 -1.62 15.88 -10.59
N ALA A 143 -1.73 17.07 -11.19
CA ALA A 143 -0.60 18.00 -11.32
C ALA A 143 -0.21 18.57 -9.96
N GLU A 144 -1.18 19.01 -9.16
CA GLU A 144 -0.97 19.45 -7.79
C GLU A 144 -0.40 18.33 -6.90
N THR A 145 -0.89 17.10 -7.07
CA THR A 145 -0.36 15.94 -6.32
C THR A 145 1.09 15.68 -6.67
N VAL A 146 1.47 15.72 -7.95
CA VAL A 146 2.86 15.52 -8.41
C VAL A 146 3.78 16.62 -7.84
N GLU A 147 3.33 17.86 -7.81
CA GLU A 147 4.08 18.95 -7.19
C GLU A 147 4.30 18.72 -5.68
N LYS A 148 3.24 18.36 -4.94
CA LYS A 148 3.31 18.11 -3.50
C LYS A 148 4.24 16.94 -3.15
N ILE A 149 4.18 15.81 -3.87
CA ILE A 149 5.05 14.64 -3.60
C ILE A 149 6.52 14.90 -3.90
N ALA A 150 6.84 15.91 -4.73
CA ALA A 150 8.20 16.36 -4.99
C ALA A 150 8.75 17.26 -3.87
N GLY A 151 7.89 17.82 -3.03
CA GLY A 151 8.25 18.70 -1.91
C GLY A 151 8.95 17.98 -0.75
N ASP A 152 9.78 18.71 -0.02
CA ASP A 152 10.55 18.11 1.09
C ASP A 152 9.70 17.80 2.32
N GLU A 153 8.58 18.48 2.49
CA GLU A 153 7.62 18.20 3.56
C GLU A 153 7.08 16.76 3.47
N ILE A 154 6.49 16.39 2.33
CA ILE A 154 5.92 15.04 2.12
C ILE A 154 7.02 13.97 2.19
N LYS A 155 8.21 14.26 1.64
CA LYS A 155 9.36 13.34 1.75
C LYS A 155 9.77 13.11 3.19
N SER A 156 9.82 14.16 4.00
CA SER A 156 10.19 14.09 5.42
C SER A 156 9.14 13.35 6.24
N ARG A 157 7.86 13.62 6.00
CA ARG A 157 6.74 12.92 6.66
C ARG A 157 6.77 11.41 6.37
N LEU A 158 6.99 11.01 5.10
CA LEU A 158 7.09 9.60 4.75
C LEU A 158 8.29 8.90 5.41
N ARG A 159 9.36 9.62 5.71
CA ARG A 159 10.52 9.07 6.42
C ARG A 159 10.32 8.99 7.92
N ALA A 160 9.46 9.85 8.48
CA ALA A 160 9.19 9.92 9.91
C ALA A 160 8.21 8.82 10.39
N ASN A 161 7.41 8.27 9.48
CA ASN A 161 6.57 7.10 9.75
C ASN A 161 7.41 5.83 9.79
#